data_5b317fb91f6474a5ea4d51d872844537
#
_entry.id   5b317fb91f6474a5ea4d51d872844537
#
_cell.length_a   1.000
_cell.length_b   1.000
_cell.length_c   1.000
_cell.angle_alpha   90.00
_cell.angle_beta   90.00
_cell.angle_gamma   90.00
#
_symmetry.space_group_name_H-M   'P 1'
#
loop_
_entity.id
_entity.type
_entity.pdbx_description
1 polymer ?
#
loop_
_entity_poly.entity_id
_entity_poly.type
_entity_poly.pdbx_seq_one_letter_code
_entity_poly.pdbx_strand_id
1 'polypeptide(L)'
;MNFEFPEGVDFATWLLGESINLTELSPKELSLEPIRADALILLQSEQSILHLEFQTQVDPKIPFRMIDYRLRAYRRFPDKAMHQVVIYLKQTNSNLVQQNTFTIAGTRHEFAVIRLWEQPTEVFLRTPGLLPLAVLSSTIDPEVILNEVAREINGITELRTQSNIAASTAILAGLVLDKEVIKRVLRSDIMRESAIYQDILQEGKAEGKAEGKAEGKAEGKAEGKAEGKAEALLEVARNLFSTGMPLEQIGRVTGLSIEQLQYLQASESRESNQ
;
A
#
# COMPACT_ATOMS: atom_id res chain seq x y z
N MET A 1 -1.03 -7.04 1.50
CA MET A 1 -2.42 -6.70 1.10
C MET A 1 -3.05 -8.00 0.62
N ASN A 2 -3.91 -8.62 1.43
CA ASN A 2 -4.60 -9.85 1.03
C ASN A 2 -5.81 -9.41 0.20
N PHE A 3 -5.71 -9.55 -1.12
CA PHE A 3 -6.88 -9.45 -1.97
C PHE A 3 -7.64 -10.78 -1.89
N GLU A 4 -8.74 -10.84 -1.13
CA GLU A 4 -9.72 -11.89 -1.32
C GLU A 4 -10.46 -11.60 -2.65
N PHE A 5 -9.92 -12.13 -3.74
CA PHE A 5 -10.69 -12.18 -4.98
C PHE A 5 -11.75 -13.26 -4.83
N PRO A 6 -13.02 -12.94 -5.08
CA PRO A 6 -14.04 -13.96 -5.10
C PRO A 6 -13.72 -14.93 -6.26
N GLU A 7 -13.58 -16.17 -5.88
CA GLU A 7 -13.60 -17.37 -6.72
C GLU A 7 -12.41 -17.59 -7.66
N GLY A 8 -11.44 -18.38 -7.21
CA GLY A 8 -10.33 -18.90 -8.01
C GLY A 8 -10.77 -19.61 -9.32
N VAL A 9 -12.04 -20.01 -9.41
CA VAL A 9 -12.69 -20.56 -10.61
C VAL A 9 -12.70 -19.55 -11.76
N ASP A 10 -12.97 -18.27 -11.49
CA ASP A 10 -13.05 -17.23 -12.51
C ASP A 10 -11.69 -16.96 -13.15
N PHE A 11 -10.62 -16.93 -12.34
CA PHE A 11 -9.26 -16.84 -12.85
C PHE A 11 -8.84 -18.10 -13.61
N ALA A 12 -9.19 -19.30 -13.13
CA ALA A 12 -8.90 -20.53 -13.83
C ALA A 12 -9.58 -20.56 -15.21
N THR A 13 -10.86 -20.19 -15.27
CA THR A 13 -11.61 -20.13 -16.51
C THR A 13 -11.01 -19.13 -17.51
N TRP A 14 -10.65 -17.93 -17.03
CA TRP A 14 -10.03 -16.91 -17.87
C TRP A 14 -8.66 -17.29 -18.39
N LEU A 15 -7.79 -17.84 -17.52
CA LEU A 15 -6.37 -18.03 -17.84
C LEU A 15 -6.07 -19.41 -18.41
N LEU A 16 -6.81 -20.43 -18.00
CA LEU A 16 -6.58 -21.82 -18.40
C LEU A 16 -7.63 -22.34 -19.40
N GLY A 17 -8.73 -21.61 -19.59
CA GLY A 17 -9.84 -22.02 -20.42
C GLY A 17 -10.70 -23.14 -19.83
N GLU A 18 -10.48 -23.50 -18.56
CA GLU A 18 -11.17 -24.58 -17.86
C GLU A 18 -11.71 -24.10 -16.51
N SER A 19 -12.94 -24.48 -16.19
CA SER A 19 -13.55 -24.19 -14.88
C SER A 19 -13.02 -25.20 -13.85
N ILE A 20 -11.98 -24.82 -13.12
CA ILE A 20 -11.34 -25.63 -12.09
C ILE A 20 -11.62 -25.01 -10.73
N ASN A 21 -12.13 -25.81 -9.79
CA ASN A 21 -12.21 -25.39 -8.39
C ASN A 21 -10.80 -25.33 -7.79
N LEU A 22 -10.35 -24.12 -7.49
CA LEU A 22 -9.05 -23.84 -6.91
C LEU A 22 -9.24 -23.34 -5.48
N THR A 23 -8.43 -23.85 -4.55
CA THR A 23 -8.35 -23.37 -3.17
C THR A 23 -7.08 -22.58 -2.99
N GLU A 24 -7.08 -21.62 -2.05
CA GLU A 24 -5.89 -20.83 -1.74
C GLU A 24 -4.77 -21.72 -1.19
N LEU A 25 -3.56 -21.52 -1.72
CA LEU A 25 -2.33 -22.11 -1.21
C LEU A 25 -1.54 -21.02 -0.49
N SER A 26 -1.35 -21.17 0.82
CA SER A 26 -0.60 -20.17 1.59
C SER A 26 0.86 -20.08 1.10
N PRO A 27 1.37 -18.87 0.79
CA PRO A 27 2.79 -18.68 0.46
C PRO A 27 3.74 -19.21 1.53
N LYS A 28 3.32 -19.21 2.80
CA LYS A 28 4.09 -19.77 3.92
C LYS A 28 4.34 -21.27 3.80
N GLU A 29 3.44 -22.00 3.13
CA GLU A 29 3.60 -23.43 2.90
C GLU A 29 4.74 -23.76 1.92
N LEU A 30 5.12 -22.79 1.09
CA LEU A 30 6.22 -22.92 0.12
C LEU A 30 7.56 -22.43 0.66
N SER A 31 7.62 -21.82 1.85
CA SER A 31 8.75 -21.02 2.30
C SER A 31 9.56 -21.67 3.38
N LEU A 32 10.90 -21.70 3.18
CA LEU A 32 11.91 -21.78 4.24
C LEU A 32 12.38 -20.35 4.67
N GLU A 33 12.04 -19.33 3.89
CA GLU A 33 12.31 -17.92 4.15
C GLU A 33 11.04 -17.09 3.90
N PRO A 34 10.83 -15.97 4.64
CA PRO A 34 9.67 -15.10 4.42
C PRO A 34 9.66 -14.56 2.99
N ILE A 35 8.62 -14.89 2.24
CA ILE A 35 8.40 -14.33 0.92
C ILE A 35 7.72 -12.97 1.12
N ARG A 36 8.36 -11.90 0.69
CA ARG A 36 7.75 -10.58 0.55
C ARG A 36 7.09 -10.53 -0.82
N ALA A 37 5.80 -10.85 -0.88
CA ALA A 37 4.99 -10.73 -2.08
C ALA A 37 3.84 -9.76 -1.79
N ASP A 38 3.89 -8.60 -2.41
CA ASP A 38 2.89 -7.54 -2.19
C ASP A 38 1.57 -7.83 -2.92
N ALA A 39 1.57 -8.73 -3.91
CA ALA A 39 0.38 -9.07 -4.70
C ALA A 39 0.52 -10.46 -5.36
N LEU A 40 0.62 -11.49 -4.55
CA LEU A 40 0.74 -12.88 -4.99
C LEU A 40 -0.52 -13.67 -4.62
N ILE A 41 -1.11 -14.34 -5.60
CA ILE A 41 -2.16 -15.32 -5.39
C ILE A 41 -1.66 -16.68 -5.82
N LEU A 42 -1.74 -17.65 -4.93
CA LEU A 42 -1.49 -19.07 -5.20
C LEU A 42 -2.79 -19.84 -4.99
N LEU A 43 -3.27 -20.47 -6.04
CA LEU A 43 -4.46 -21.30 -6.03
C LEU A 43 -4.07 -22.73 -6.41
N GLN A 44 -4.72 -23.73 -5.81
CA GLN A 44 -4.43 -25.13 -6.11
C GLN A 44 -5.68 -25.99 -6.25
N SER A 45 -5.57 -26.99 -7.11
CA SER A 45 -6.43 -28.17 -7.17
C SER A 45 -5.63 -29.42 -6.80
N GLU A 46 -6.22 -30.60 -6.97
CA GLU A 46 -5.47 -31.85 -6.82
C GLU A 46 -4.33 -32.00 -7.82
N GLN A 47 -4.48 -31.47 -9.04
CA GLN A 47 -3.56 -31.68 -10.15
C GLN A 47 -2.76 -30.44 -10.55
N SER A 48 -3.20 -29.24 -10.15
CA SER A 48 -2.64 -27.99 -10.67
C SER A 48 -2.40 -26.96 -9.59
N ILE A 49 -1.43 -26.07 -9.81
CA ILE A 49 -1.19 -24.83 -9.07
C ILE A 49 -1.27 -23.68 -10.08
N LEU A 50 -2.06 -22.67 -9.77
CA LEU A 50 -2.11 -21.40 -10.50
C LEU A 50 -1.43 -20.32 -9.66
N HIS A 51 -0.35 -19.75 -10.19
CA HIS A 51 0.42 -18.68 -9.59
C HIS A 51 0.15 -17.39 -10.36
N LEU A 52 -0.46 -16.42 -9.69
CA LEU A 52 -0.75 -15.10 -10.24
C LEU A 52 0.11 -14.06 -9.51
N GLU A 53 0.86 -13.29 -10.26
CA GLU A 53 1.72 -12.20 -9.77
C GLU A 53 1.20 -10.88 -10.34
N PHE A 54 0.58 -10.03 -9.53
CA PHE A 54 0.07 -8.73 -9.95
C PHE A 54 1.13 -7.64 -9.78
N GLN A 55 1.29 -6.79 -10.80
CA GLN A 55 2.30 -5.74 -10.81
C GLN A 55 1.72 -4.38 -11.23
N THR A 56 1.87 -3.38 -10.38
CA THR A 56 1.57 -1.97 -10.71
C THR A 56 2.78 -1.23 -11.25
N GLN A 57 3.99 -1.74 -11.00
CA GLN A 57 5.27 -1.21 -11.45
C GLN A 57 6.12 -2.32 -12.07
N VAL A 58 7.06 -1.94 -12.92
CA VAL A 58 8.01 -2.90 -13.49
C VAL A 58 9.11 -3.24 -12.49
N ASP A 59 9.42 -4.54 -12.37
CA ASP A 59 10.50 -5.03 -11.53
C ASP A 59 11.36 -6.01 -12.36
N PRO A 60 12.65 -5.72 -12.63
CA PRO A 60 13.52 -6.59 -13.40
C PRO A 60 13.78 -7.95 -12.72
N LYS A 61 13.40 -8.10 -11.45
CA LYS A 61 13.54 -9.35 -10.69
C LYS A 61 12.39 -10.34 -10.92
N ILE A 62 11.31 -9.92 -11.60
CA ILE A 62 10.16 -10.79 -11.87
C ILE A 62 10.55 -12.13 -12.50
N PRO A 63 11.38 -12.20 -13.57
CA PRO A 63 11.73 -13.49 -14.15
C PRO A 63 12.41 -14.43 -13.17
N PHE A 64 13.31 -13.93 -12.33
CA PHE A 64 13.95 -14.73 -11.28
C PHE A 64 12.92 -15.18 -10.22
N ARG A 65 12.02 -14.30 -9.81
CA ARG A 65 10.97 -14.61 -8.84
C ARG A 65 10.04 -15.73 -9.33
N MET A 66 9.70 -15.72 -10.62
CA MET A 66 8.86 -16.75 -11.22
C MET A 66 9.51 -18.13 -11.18
N ILE A 67 10.79 -18.27 -11.48
CA ILE A 67 11.47 -19.58 -11.36
C ILE A 67 11.66 -19.99 -9.90
N ASP A 68 11.95 -19.07 -8.99
CA ASP A 68 12.09 -19.39 -7.57
C ASP A 68 10.79 -19.98 -7.00
N TYR A 69 9.64 -19.36 -7.27
CA TYR A 69 8.33 -19.92 -6.91
C TYR A 69 8.07 -21.27 -7.55
N ARG A 70 8.44 -21.44 -8.83
CA ARG A 70 8.31 -22.73 -9.53
C ARG A 70 9.06 -23.83 -8.82
N LEU A 71 10.31 -23.58 -8.42
CA LEU A 71 11.15 -24.57 -7.74
C LEU A 71 10.64 -24.88 -6.32
N ARG A 72 10.14 -23.87 -5.60
CA ARG A 72 9.54 -24.06 -4.27
C ARG A 72 8.27 -24.89 -4.36
N ALA A 73 7.38 -24.57 -5.30
CA ALA A 73 6.16 -25.36 -5.56
C ALA A 73 6.49 -26.79 -5.96
N TYR A 74 7.43 -26.99 -6.89
CA TYR A 74 7.86 -28.32 -7.32
C TYR A 74 8.44 -29.16 -6.18
N ARG A 75 9.23 -28.55 -5.30
CA ARG A 75 9.77 -29.26 -4.11
C ARG A 75 8.67 -29.81 -3.21
N ARG A 76 7.58 -29.08 -3.07
CA ARG A 76 6.47 -29.45 -2.18
C ARG A 76 5.43 -30.32 -2.88
N PHE A 77 5.19 -30.08 -4.16
CA PHE A 77 4.14 -30.71 -4.95
C PHE A 77 4.70 -31.12 -6.33
N PRO A 78 5.59 -32.13 -6.38
CA PRO A 78 6.31 -32.49 -7.63
C PRO A 78 5.38 -32.98 -8.73
N ASP A 79 4.23 -33.54 -8.37
CA ASP A 79 3.28 -34.14 -9.32
C ASP A 79 2.23 -33.16 -9.83
N LYS A 80 2.17 -31.91 -9.30
CA LYS A 80 1.22 -30.90 -9.76
C LYS A 80 1.78 -30.10 -10.92
N ALA A 81 0.96 -29.90 -11.95
CA ALA A 81 1.24 -28.91 -12.98
C ALA A 81 1.16 -27.49 -12.38
N MET A 82 2.13 -26.61 -12.69
CA MET A 82 2.10 -25.23 -12.25
C MET A 82 2.01 -24.27 -13.42
N HIS A 83 0.96 -23.46 -13.43
CA HIS A 83 0.73 -22.38 -14.37
C HIS A 83 1.10 -21.05 -13.70
N GLN A 84 1.94 -20.26 -14.35
CA GLN A 84 2.45 -19.01 -13.79
C GLN A 84 2.14 -17.85 -14.73
N VAL A 85 1.52 -16.80 -14.17
CA VAL A 85 1.09 -15.63 -14.93
C VAL A 85 1.49 -14.38 -14.19
N VAL A 86 2.18 -13.47 -14.85
CA VAL A 86 2.40 -12.09 -14.41
C VAL A 86 1.34 -11.20 -15.03
N ILE A 87 0.61 -10.45 -14.22
CA ILE A 87 -0.46 -9.56 -14.67
C ILE A 87 -0.07 -8.12 -14.36
N TYR A 88 0.23 -7.36 -15.39
CA TYR A 88 0.51 -5.93 -15.27
C TYR A 88 -0.79 -5.13 -15.26
N LEU A 89 -1.00 -4.36 -14.18
CA LEU A 89 -2.22 -3.58 -13.92
C LEU A 89 -2.17 -2.17 -14.51
N LYS A 90 -0.98 -1.60 -14.64
CA LYS A 90 -0.80 -0.20 -15.10
C LYS A 90 0.03 -0.13 -16.37
N GLN A 91 -0.50 0.57 -17.36
CA GLN A 91 0.18 0.78 -18.64
C GLN A 91 1.54 1.45 -18.49
N THR A 92 2.52 0.95 -19.23
CA THR A 92 3.89 1.48 -19.27
C THR A 92 4.54 1.21 -20.63
N ASN A 93 5.52 2.05 -20.98
CA ASN A 93 6.34 1.89 -22.19
C ASN A 93 7.61 1.05 -21.94
N SER A 94 7.80 0.50 -20.77
CA SER A 94 8.98 -0.29 -20.42
C SER A 94 8.97 -1.64 -21.15
N ASN A 95 10.10 -2.00 -21.76
CA ASN A 95 10.27 -3.32 -22.38
C ASN A 95 10.26 -4.47 -21.36
N LEU A 96 10.38 -4.19 -20.06
CA LEU A 96 10.34 -5.20 -19.01
C LEU A 96 8.99 -5.94 -18.95
N VAL A 97 7.89 -5.29 -19.36
CA VAL A 97 6.57 -5.95 -19.43
C VAL A 97 6.42 -6.95 -20.56
N GLN A 98 7.44 -7.08 -21.43
CA GLN A 98 7.51 -8.08 -22.48
C GLN A 98 8.31 -9.32 -22.05
N GLN A 99 9.03 -9.24 -20.92
CA GLN A 99 9.83 -10.35 -20.43
C GLN A 99 8.95 -11.46 -19.86
N ASN A 100 9.01 -12.60 -20.50
CA ASN A 100 8.27 -13.81 -20.13
C ASN A 100 9.19 -15.02 -19.86
N THR A 101 10.50 -14.78 -19.78
CA THR A 101 11.51 -15.83 -19.67
C THR A 101 12.61 -15.44 -18.69
N PHE A 102 12.97 -16.37 -17.82
CA PHE A 102 14.19 -16.34 -17.03
C PHE A 102 15.24 -17.23 -17.70
N THR A 103 16.46 -16.74 -17.88
CA THR A 103 17.54 -17.51 -18.51
C THR A 103 18.86 -17.27 -17.79
N ILE A 104 19.52 -18.35 -17.39
CA ILE A 104 20.90 -18.43 -16.97
C ILE A 104 21.58 -19.64 -17.65
N ALA A 105 22.91 -19.77 -17.53
CA ALA A 105 23.61 -20.89 -18.12
C ALA A 105 23.00 -22.24 -17.69
N GLY A 106 22.54 -23.04 -18.68
CA GLY A 106 21.93 -24.36 -18.45
C GLY A 106 20.50 -24.36 -17.91
N THR A 107 19.85 -23.19 -17.76
CA THR A 107 18.48 -23.11 -17.22
C THR A 107 17.66 -22.08 -17.98
N ARG A 108 16.47 -22.50 -18.44
CA ARG A 108 15.46 -21.63 -19.04
C ARG A 108 14.11 -21.92 -18.39
N HIS A 109 13.39 -20.87 -17.99
CA HIS A 109 12.06 -20.95 -17.44
C HIS A 109 11.15 -19.93 -18.11
N GLU A 110 9.97 -20.37 -18.53
CA GLU A 110 8.97 -19.54 -19.20
C GLU A 110 7.72 -19.41 -18.34
N PHE A 111 7.07 -18.24 -18.44
CA PHE A 111 5.82 -17.92 -17.76
C PHE A 111 4.97 -17.02 -18.64
N ALA A 112 3.65 -17.00 -18.41
CA ALA A 112 2.76 -16.13 -19.14
C ALA A 112 2.82 -14.69 -18.61
N VAL A 113 2.59 -13.72 -19.50
CA VAL A 113 2.50 -12.30 -19.16
C VAL A 113 1.23 -11.74 -19.77
N ILE A 114 0.43 -11.10 -18.94
CA ILE A 114 -0.79 -10.40 -19.34
C ILE A 114 -0.63 -8.92 -18.99
N ARG A 115 -0.89 -8.07 -19.98
CA ARG A 115 -0.99 -6.64 -19.83
C ARG A 115 -2.47 -6.28 -19.95
N LEU A 116 -3.09 -5.82 -18.85
CA LEU A 116 -4.55 -5.61 -18.82
C LEU A 116 -5.01 -4.61 -19.87
N TRP A 117 -4.25 -3.56 -20.12
CA TRP A 117 -4.58 -2.54 -21.12
C TRP A 117 -4.58 -3.05 -22.58
N GLU A 118 -4.18 -4.30 -22.81
CA GLU A 118 -4.25 -4.97 -24.12
C GLU A 118 -5.39 -6.00 -24.19
N GLN A 119 -6.07 -6.24 -23.06
CA GLN A 119 -7.13 -7.27 -22.99
C GLN A 119 -8.49 -6.68 -23.32
N PRO A 120 -9.34 -7.38 -24.08
CA PRO A 120 -10.70 -6.94 -24.37
C PRO A 120 -11.53 -6.79 -23.09
N THR A 121 -12.22 -5.65 -22.93
CA THR A 121 -13.04 -5.35 -21.75
C THR A 121 -14.16 -6.36 -21.50
N GLU A 122 -14.74 -6.87 -22.57
CA GLU A 122 -15.88 -7.82 -22.53
C GLU A 122 -15.55 -9.12 -21.80
N VAL A 123 -14.27 -9.52 -21.79
CA VAL A 123 -13.80 -10.72 -21.06
C VAL A 123 -14.05 -10.56 -19.57
N PHE A 124 -13.83 -9.35 -19.04
CA PHE A 124 -13.93 -9.06 -17.62
C PHE A 124 -15.38 -8.76 -17.20
N LEU A 125 -16.17 -8.14 -18.06
CA LEU A 125 -17.57 -7.78 -17.75
C LEU A 125 -18.49 -9.00 -17.62
N ARG A 126 -18.16 -10.12 -18.26
CA ARG A 126 -18.99 -11.34 -18.25
C ARG A 126 -18.85 -12.19 -16.98
N THR A 127 -17.83 -11.97 -16.21
CA THR A 127 -17.45 -12.84 -15.08
C THR A 127 -17.36 -12.01 -13.81
N PRO A 128 -18.25 -12.23 -12.82
CA PRO A 128 -18.33 -11.38 -11.63
C PRO A 128 -16.99 -11.18 -10.90
N GLY A 129 -16.21 -12.25 -10.69
CA GLY A 129 -14.91 -12.15 -10.02
C GLY A 129 -13.83 -11.41 -10.81
N LEU A 130 -14.03 -11.14 -12.10
CA LEU A 130 -13.10 -10.39 -12.94
C LEU A 130 -13.53 -8.93 -13.16
N LEU A 131 -14.74 -8.54 -12.76
CA LEU A 131 -15.27 -7.17 -12.89
C LEU A 131 -14.29 -6.09 -12.43
N PRO A 132 -13.55 -6.25 -11.31
CA PRO A 132 -12.59 -5.24 -10.86
C PRO A 132 -11.48 -4.93 -11.86
N LEU A 133 -11.11 -5.90 -12.71
CA LEU A 133 -10.06 -5.73 -13.72
C LEU A 133 -10.53 -4.99 -14.97
N ALA A 134 -11.84 -4.92 -15.22
CA ALA A 134 -12.42 -4.32 -16.43
C ALA A 134 -12.00 -2.86 -16.63
N VAL A 135 -11.90 -2.09 -15.55
CA VAL A 135 -11.51 -0.66 -15.61
C VAL A 135 -10.08 -0.46 -16.11
N LEU A 136 -9.22 -1.50 -15.98
CA LEU A 136 -7.82 -1.49 -16.39
C LEU A 136 -7.58 -2.12 -17.77
N SER A 137 -8.64 -2.60 -18.42
CA SER A 137 -8.58 -3.27 -19.72
C SER A 137 -8.38 -2.30 -20.89
N SER A 138 -8.39 -2.81 -22.13
CA SER A 138 -8.28 -2.01 -23.34
C SER A 138 -9.52 -1.14 -23.53
N THR A 139 -9.48 0.08 -23.00
CA THR A 139 -10.55 1.07 -23.12
C THR A 139 -10.00 2.45 -23.38
N ILE A 140 -10.78 3.27 -24.10
CA ILE A 140 -10.47 4.68 -24.34
C ILE A 140 -10.93 5.53 -23.15
N ASP A 141 -11.99 5.10 -22.45
CA ASP A 141 -12.61 5.83 -21.35
C ASP A 141 -12.89 4.90 -20.15
N PRO A 142 -11.96 4.86 -19.18
CA PRO A 142 -12.14 4.04 -17.97
C PRO A 142 -13.37 4.43 -17.12
N GLU A 143 -13.86 5.68 -17.19
CA GLU A 143 -15.06 6.10 -16.45
C GLU A 143 -16.32 5.45 -17.02
N VAL A 144 -16.42 5.32 -18.35
CA VAL A 144 -17.54 4.60 -18.99
C VAL A 144 -17.56 3.15 -18.52
N ILE A 145 -16.40 2.49 -18.51
CA ILE A 145 -16.30 1.10 -18.05
C ILE A 145 -16.63 0.98 -16.56
N LEU A 146 -16.17 1.92 -15.74
CA LEU A 146 -16.53 1.92 -14.31
C LEU A 146 -18.05 1.98 -14.10
N ASN A 147 -18.77 2.77 -14.91
CA ASN A 147 -20.24 2.83 -14.87
C ASN A 147 -20.90 1.51 -15.29
N GLU A 148 -20.32 0.79 -16.26
CA GLU A 148 -20.79 -0.55 -16.64
C GLU A 148 -20.55 -1.56 -15.53
N VAL A 149 -19.37 -1.59 -14.97
CA VAL A 149 -19.01 -2.43 -13.82
C VAL A 149 -19.93 -2.16 -12.63
N ALA A 150 -20.25 -0.89 -12.33
CA ALA A 150 -21.16 -0.54 -11.25
C ALA A 150 -22.58 -1.10 -11.49
N ARG A 151 -23.06 -1.14 -12.74
CA ARG A 151 -24.35 -1.76 -13.08
C ARG A 151 -24.33 -3.27 -12.86
N GLU A 152 -23.26 -3.94 -13.29
CA GLU A 152 -23.10 -5.38 -13.06
C GLU A 152 -23.03 -5.71 -11.55
N ILE A 153 -22.26 -4.94 -10.79
CA ILE A 153 -22.17 -5.07 -9.31
C ILE A 153 -23.54 -4.93 -8.66
N ASN A 154 -24.35 -3.96 -9.08
CA ASN A 154 -25.71 -3.77 -8.54
C ASN A 154 -26.64 -4.94 -8.84
N GLY A 155 -26.37 -5.74 -9.85
CA GLY A 155 -27.09 -6.97 -10.19
C GLY A 155 -26.72 -8.18 -9.32
N ILE A 156 -25.64 -8.13 -8.56
CA ILE A 156 -25.20 -9.22 -7.69
C ILE A 156 -26.12 -9.27 -6.45
N THR A 157 -26.74 -10.40 -6.23
CA THR A 157 -27.73 -10.58 -5.15
C THR A 157 -27.11 -10.94 -3.81
N GLU A 158 -25.94 -11.57 -3.81
CA GLU A 158 -25.24 -11.94 -2.58
C GLU A 158 -24.43 -10.72 -2.10
N LEU A 159 -24.85 -10.15 -0.95
CA LEU A 159 -24.33 -8.88 -0.42
C LEU A 159 -22.82 -8.89 -0.17
N ARG A 160 -22.29 -10.00 0.33
CA ARG A 160 -20.84 -10.09 0.63
C ARG A 160 -20.01 -10.06 -0.64
N THR A 161 -20.39 -10.83 -1.65
CA THR A 161 -19.76 -10.85 -2.97
C THR A 161 -19.86 -9.49 -3.64
N GLN A 162 -21.07 -8.89 -3.64
CA GLN A 162 -21.30 -7.55 -4.16
C GLN A 162 -20.36 -6.52 -3.53
N SER A 163 -20.27 -6.53 -2.19
CA SER A 163 -19.45 -5.60 -1.42
C SER A 163 -17.96 -5.79 -1.68
N ASN A 164 -17.47 -7.02 -1.73
CA ASN A 164 -16.07 -7.32 -2.00
C ASN A 164 -15.67 -6.91 -3.42
N ILE A 165 -16.50 -7.19 -4.43
CA ILE A 165 -16.26 -6.78 -5.81
C ILE A 165 -16.26 -5.25 -5.93
N ALA A 166 -17.20 -4.57 -5.29
CA ALA A 166 -17.25 -3.09 -5.27
C ALA A 166 -15.99 -2.49 -4.65
N ALA A 167 -15.53 -3.02 -3.52
CA ALA A 167 -14.31 -2.55 -2.85
C ALA A 167 -13.06 -2.80 -3.70
N SER A 168 -12.90 -4.00 -4.26
CA SER A 168 -11.79 -4.33 -5.16
C SER A 168 -11.81 -3.46 -6.42
N THR A 169 -12.99 -3.20 -6.98
CA THR A 169 -13.15 -2.30 -8.13
C THR A 169 -12.71 -0.88 -7.78
N ALA A 170 -13.10 -0.35 -6.62
CA ALA A 170 -12.71 1.00 -6.20
C ALA A 170 -11.18 1.14 -6.05
N ILE A 171 -10.52 0.11 -5.50
CA ILE A 171 -9.06 0.07 -5.33
C ILE A 171 -8.36 0.07 -6.69
N LEU A 172 -8.75 -0.83 -7.60
CA LEU A 172 -8.13 -0.95 -8.92
C LEU A 172 -8.43 0.26 -9.81
N ALA A 173 -9.64 0.80 -9.77
CA ALA A 173 -10.00 2.02 -10.47
C ALA A 173 -9.13 3.22 -10.05
N GLY A 174 -8.67 3.26 -8.80
CA GLY A 174 -7.74 4.28 -8.30
C GLY A 174 -6.36 4.29 -8.98
N LEU A 175 -6.03 3.28 -9.78
CA LEU A 175 -4.80 3.28 -10.61
C LEU A 175 -4.92 4.15 -11.87
N VAL A 176 -6.16 4.44 -12.33
CA VAL A 176 -6.44 5.10 -13.62
C VAL A 176 -7.47 6.23 -13.54
N LEU A 177 -8.22 6.35 -12.45
CA LEU A 177 -9.27 7.35 -12.25
C LEU A 177 -9.08 8.10 -10.93
N ASP A 178 -9.57 9.35 -10.90
CA ASP A 178 -9.57 10.18 -9.71
C ASP A 178 -10.58 9.70 -8.67
N LYS A 179 -10.26 9.89 -7.40
CA LYS A 179 -11.09 9.49 -6.25
C LYS A 179 -12.52 10.01 -6.30
N GLU A 180 -12.71 11.23 -6.83
CA GLU A 180 -14.04 11.85 -6.91
C GLU A 180 -14.93 11.17 -7.96
N VAL A 181 -14.34 10.72 -9.07
CA VAL A 181 -15.05 9.92 -10.09
C VAL A 181 -15.48 8.59 -9.49
N ILE A 182 -14.57 7.90 -8.82
CA ILE A 182 -14.86 6.60 -8.21
C ILE A 182 -15.97 6.70 -7.18
N LYS A 183 -15.94 7.69 -6.28
CA LYS A 183 -16.99 7.91 -5.27
C LYS A 183 -18.36 8.26 -5.87
N ARG A 184 -18.38 8.95 -7.01
CA ARG A 184 -19.61 9.30 -7.72
C ARG A 184 -20.29 8.08 -8.32
N VAL A 185 -19.50 7.15 -8.87
CA VAL A 185 -19.99 5.96 -9.59
C VAL A 185 -20.27 4.78 -8.64
N LEU A 186 -19.33 4.49 -7.74
CA LEU A 186 -19.46 3.38 -6.80
C LEU A 186 -20.07 3.83 -5.49
N ARG A 187 -21.14 3.14 -5.07
CA ARG A 187 -21.84 3.42 -3.82
C ARG A 187 -21.00 3.04 -2.61
N SER A 188 -20.66 4.03 -1.80
CA SER A 188 -19.85 3.83 -0.59
C SER A 188 -20.55 3.00 0.50
N ASP A 189 -21.88 2.98 0.52
CA ASP A 189 -22.66 2.17 1.47
C ASP A 189 -22.49 0.67 1.21
N ILE A 190 -22.44 0.25 -0.06
CA ILE A 190 -22.19 -1.15 -0.45
C ILE A 190 -20.79 -1.58 0.01
N MET A 191 -19.78 -0.76 -0.22
CA MET A 191 -18.39 -1.09 0.13
C MET A 191 -18.14 -1.27 1.63
N ARG A 192 -18.95 -0.64 2.49
CA ARG A 192 -18.80 -0.72 3.95
C ARG A 192 -18.94 -2.13 4.52
N GLU A 193 -19.68 -2.99 3.86
CA GLU A 193 -19.87 -4.39 4.25
C GLU A 193 -18.71 -5.30 3.83
N SER A 194 -17.77 -4.77 3.02
CA SER A 194 -16.60 -5.53 2.58
C SER A 194 -15.56 -5.67 3.68
N ALA A 195 -15.11 -6.90 3.94
CA ALA A 195 -13.98 -7.19 4.81
C ALA A 195 -12.71 -6.46 4.35
N ILE A 196 -12.45 -6.47 3.04
CA ILE A 196 -11.30 -5.78 2.41
C ILE A 196 -11.34 -4.27 2.73
N TYR A 197 -12.50 -3.63 2.57
CA TYR A 197 -12.66 -2.21 2.86
C TYR A 197 -12.45 -1.90 4.35
N GLN A 198 -12.96 -2.77 5.24
CA GLN A 198 -12.81 -2.61 6.69
C GLN A 198 -11.33 -2.77 7.11
N ASP A 199 -10.62 -3.74 6.55
CA ASP A 199 -9.20 -3.95 6.83
C ASP A 199 -8.36 -2.75 6.39
N ILE A 200 -8.55 -2.25 5.16
CA ILE A 200 -7.86 -1.04 4.67
C ILE A 200 -8.16 0.18 5.55
N LEU A 201 -9.43 0.33 5.97
CA LEU A 201 -9.83 1.43 6.86
C LEU A 201 -9.15 1.32 8.23
N GLN A 202 -9.02 0.10 8.76
CA GLN A 202 -8.37 -0.15 10.04
C GLN A 202 -6.85 0.06 9.97
N GLU A 203 -6.20 -0.43 8.92
CA GLU A 203 -4.78 -0.19 8.65
C GLU A 203 -4.48 1.30 8.52
N GLY A 204 -5.22 2.03 7.69
CA GLY A 204 -5.05 3.47 7.52
C GLY A 204 -5.28 4.28 8.81
N LYS A 205 -6.23 3.86 9.66
CA LYS A 205 -6.41 4.46 11.00
C LYS A 205 -5.24 4.17 11.93
N ALA A 206 -4.69 2.95 11.88
CA ALA A 206 -3.55 2.56 12.70
C ALA A 206 -2.28 3.31 12.27
N GLU A 207 -2.03 3.42 10.97
CA GLU A 207 -0.91 4.18 10.40
C GLU A 207 -1.01 5.66 10.75
N GLY A 208 -2.14 6.31 10.48
CA GLY A 208 -2.35 7.73 10.80
C GLY A 208 -2.23 8.02 12.29
N LYS A 209 -2.66 7.09 13.16
CA LYS A 209 -2.46 7.22 14.61
C LYS A 209 -0.98 7.07 15.00
N ALA A 210 -0.24 6.18 14.35
CA ALA A 210 1.19 5.99 14.60
C ALA A 210 2.00 7.20 14.13
N GLU A 211 1.71 7.72 12.95
CA GLU A 211 2.33 8.92 12.38
C GLU A 211 2.07 10.16 13.26
N GLY A 212 0.80 10.45 13.57
CA GLY A 212 0.44 11.58 14.42
C GLY A 212 1.05 11.50 15.83
N LYS A 213 1.20 10.28 16.39
CA LYS A 213 1.90 10.09 17.66
C LYS A 213 3.41 10.32 17.53
N ALA A 214 4.02 9.93 16.42
CA ALA A 214 5.44 10.14 16.17
C ALA A 214 5.76 11.63 15.96
N GLU A 215 4.95 12.33 15.17
CA GLU A 215 5.06 13.77 14.93
C GLU A 215 4.87 14.58 16.21
N GLY A 216 3.77 14.37 16.95
CA GLY A 216 3.50 15.07 18.20
C GLY A 216 4.58 14.82 19.27
N LYS A 217 5.18 13.60 19.29
CA LYS A 217 6.32 13.32 20.19
C LYS A 217 7.59 14.05 19.74
N ALA A 218 7.84 14.18 18.44
CA ALA A 218 8.99 14.90 17.91
C ALA A 218 8.87 16.41 18.17
N GLU A 219 7.70 16.98 17.89
CA GLU A 219 7.39 18.39 18.16
C GLU A 219 7.50 18.73 19.64
N GLY A 220 6.79 18.00 20.51
CA GLY A 220 6.85 18.24 21.96
C GLY A 220 8.25 18.06 22.56
N LYS A 221 9.08 17.15 21.99
CA LYS A 221 10.48 17.04 22.41
C LYS A 221 11.33 18.23 21.94
N ALA A 222 11.06 18.76 20.75
CA ALA A 222 11.77 19.92 20.21
C ALA A 222 11.39 21.20 21.01
N GLU A 223 10.11 21.40 21.25
CA GLU A 223 9.58 22.51 22.06
C GLU A 223 10.10 22.48 23.51
N GLY A 224 9.95 21.35 24.20
CA GLY A 224 10.44 21.21 25.57
C GLY A 224 11.96 21.36 25.71
N LYS A 225 12.73 20.95 24.64
CA LYS A 225 14.18 21.22 24.61
C LYS A 225 14.50 22.71 24.41
N ALA A 226 13.72 23.42 23.61
CA ALA A 226 13.88 24.85 23.37
C ALA A 226 13.50 25.66 24.63
N GLU A 227 12.37 25.33 25.24
CA GLU A 227 11.91 25.94 26.49
C GLU A 227 12.89 25.70 27.63
N GLY A 228 13.30 24.46 27.89
CA GLY A 228 14.25 24.12 28.92
C GLY A 228 15.63 24.78 28.72
N LYS A 229 16.06 24.97 27.45
CA LYS A 229 17.27 25.74 27.15
C LYS A 229 17.10 27.23 27.46
N ALA A 230 15.94 27.81 27.16
CA ALA A 230 15.65 29.22 27.45
C ALA A 230 15.58 29.46 28.95
N GLU A 231 14.90 28.60 29.71
CA GLU A 231 14.84 28.68 31.18
C GLU A 231 16.22 28.54 31.81
N ALA A 232 17.05 27.62 31.40
CA ALA A 232 18.39 27.43 31.88
C ALA A 232 19.28 28.69 31.63
N LEU A 233 19.14 29.31 30.44
CA LEU A 233 19.86 30.57 30.15
C LEU A 233 19.40 31.74 31.02
N LEU A 234 18.11 31.84 31.33
CA LEU A 234 17.58 32.84 32.26
C LEU A 234 18.09 32.58 33.67
N GLU A 235 18.15 31.34 34.13
CA GLU A 235 18.71 31.00 35.45
C GLU A 235 20.20 31.32 35.53
N VAL A 236 20.98 31.03 34.50
CA VAL A 236 22.40 31.43 34.42
C VAL A 236 22.52 32.94 34.46
N ALA A 237 21.69 33.70 33.76
CA ALA A 237 21.70 35.16 33.78
C ALA A 237 21.42 35.71 35.20
N ARG A 238 20.45 35.14 35.90
CA ARG A 238 20.14 35.52 37.32
C ARG A 238 21.35 35.30 38.24
N ASN A 239 21.98 34.13 38.12
CA ASN A 239 23.17 33.81 38.91
C ASN A 239 24.34 34.78 38.62
N LEU A 240 24.52 35.20 37.36
CA LEU A 240 25.54 36.18 37.00
C LEU A 240 25.24 37.59 37.47
N PHE A 241 23.96 38.01 37.58
CA PHE A 241 23.57 39.27 38.20
C PHE A 241 24.01 39.31 39.66
N SER A 242 23.82 38.25 40.44
CA SER A 242 24.21 38.19 41.84
C SER A 242 25.72 38.33 42.07
N THR A 243 26.54 38.05 41.06
CA THR A 243 28.01 38.23 41.09
C THR A 243 28.46 39.65 40.72
N GLY A 244 27.53 40.55 40.36
CA GLY A 244 27.86 41.92 39.96
C GLY A 244 28.42 42.06 38.55
N MET A 245 28.25 41.05 37.67
CA MET A 245 28.74 41.07 36.28
C MET A 245 27.97 42.11 35.45
N PRO A 246 28.66 42.92 34.59
CA PRO A 246 28.01 43.88 33.69
C PRO A 246 27.07 43.21 32.67
N LEU A 247 25.94 43.89 32.36
CA LEU A 247 24.91 43.37 31.42
C LEU A 247 25.47 42.93 30.04
N GLU A 248 26.44 43.69 29.51
CA GLU A 248 27.06 43.36 28.24
C GLU A 248 27.86 42.05 28.30
N GLN A 249 28.45 41.73 29.43
CA GLN A 249 29.18 40.47 29.63
C GLN A 249 28.21 39.30 29.81
N ILE A 250 27.12 39.49 30.55
CA ILE A 250 26.07 38.49 30.72
C ILE A 250 25.44 38.16 29.37
N GLY A 251 25.15 39.17 28.55
CA GLY A 251 24.61 38.96 27.19
C GLY A 251 25.55 38.17 26.30
N ARG A 252 26.87 38.38 26.38
CA ARG A 252 27.86 37.58 25.63
C ARG A 252 27.89 36.10 26.04
N VAL A 253 27.74 35.83 27.32
CA VAL A 253 27.79 34.47 27.87
C VAL A 253 26.49 33.70 27.61
N THR A 254 25.35 34.37 27.80
CA THR A 254 24.02 33.73 27.71
C THR A 254 23.39 33.78 26.32
N GLY A 255 23.83 34.74 25.47
CA GLY A 255 23.20 35.03 24.17
C GLY A 255 21.88 35.81 24.30
N LEU A 256 21.49 36.24 25.49
CA LEU A 256 20.30 37.05 25.73
C LEU A 256 20.54 38.51 25.29
N SER A 257 19.50 39.17 24.79
CA SER A 257 19.58 40.58 24.42
C SER A 257 19.64 41.46 25.69
N ILE A 258 20.22 42.64 25.54
CA ILE A 258 20.30 43.61 26.66
C ILE A 258 18.90 43.95 27.18
N GLU A 259 17.91 44.05 26.29
CA GLU A 259 16.51 44.31 26.66
C GLU A 259 15.92 43.16 27.49
N GLN A 260 16.19 41.92 27.15
CA GLN A 260 15.77 40.75 27.93
C GLN A 260 16.43 40.71 29.31
N LEU A 261 17.71 41.05 29.36
CA LEU A 261 18.45 41.12 30.63
C LEU A 261 17.97 42.26 31.53
N GLN A 262 17.66 43.43 31.00
CA GLN A 262 17.08 44.54 31.73
C GLN A 262 15.70 44.22 32.30
N TYR A 263 14.87 43.56 31.51
CA TYR A 263 13.56 43.07 31.95
C TYR A 263 13.68 42.07 33.11
N LEU A 264 14.61 41.12 32.99
CA LEU A 264 14.88 40.12 34.02
C LEU A 264 15.37 40.77 35.33
N GLN A 265 16.29 41.72 35.23
CA GLN A 265 16.82 42.48 36.39
C GLN A 265 15.74 43.32 37.10
N ALA A 266 14.84 43.94 36.32
CA ALA A 266 13.74 44.71 36.88
C ALA A 266 12.69 43.84 37.57
N SER A 267 12.47 42.60 37.10
CA SER A 267 11.57 41.63 37.73
C SER A 267 12.11 41.16 39.09
N GLU A 268 13.38 40.84 39.18
CA GLU A 268 14.03 40.45 40.46
C GLU A 268 14.05 41.55 41.50
N SER A 269 14.27 42.82 41.10
CA SER A 269 14.23 43.95 42.00
C SER A 269 12.83 44.18 42.60
N ARG A 270 11.79 43.76 41.96
CA ARG A 270 10.40 43.81 42.46
C ARG A 270 10.09 42.69 43.43
N GLU A 271 10.60 41.48 43.21
CA GLU A 271 10.41 40.33 44.10
C GLU A 271 11.22 40.47 45.41
N SER A 272 12.38 41.13 45.38
CA SER A 272 13.21 41.35 46.58
C SER A 272 12.67 42.45 47.49
N ASN A 273 11.68 43.25 47.08
CA ASN A 273 11.07 44.35 47.84
C ASN A 273 9.67 44.03 48.42
N GLN A 274 9.22 42.75 48.29
CA GLN A 274 8.03 42.24 48.99
C GLN A 274 8.44 41.31 50.14
#